data_20d04c3d0b4142cd5b1bba91de7ce485
#
_entry.id   20d04c3d0b4142cd5b1bba91de7ce485
#
_cell.length_a   1.000
_cell.length_b   1.000
_cell.length_c   1.000
_cell.angle_alpha   90.00
_cell.angle_beta   90.00
_cell.angle_gamma   90.00
#
_symmetry.space_group_name_H-M   'P 1'
#
loop_
_entity.id
_entity.type
_entity.pdbx_description
1 polymer ?
#
loop_
_entity_poly.entity_id
_entity_poly.type
_entity_poly.pdbx_seq_one_letter_code
_entity_poly.pdbx_strand_id
1 'polypeptide(L)'
;MNAHSKHDKGDIIVPEIKSPLEEKIVVKPILWTMYHIHAYQGPCRYGQGYALTTEADMEVAQKEYNRFLERIHEAVDPKKVEVLDGSLLHWNEDFVIHDNVWEEALAEDEKVDIYLVCGLRISGYFTVELASRTAKAIAFVPHEASHSPCDDVDMSAHLLAMGRKDVYPCRYMDDFVKAVDVLRVKKILKNLKIFFPLKNAQLTFGCQSSYLTLDGITQQFGTRFSHINAEQVFDEIDALTPEEKAEASHMADELVSSAKGVHMPAEYVKNDMEFYVAIKKLMAHHGCNAFTIPCFEVCATRQLNARKFTFCLAKSILTEDGIPAACAGDVGSVISKAILMAVSNAAPYMGNTLVWNPEENEVRTLHDVPTRYMKGYDKPALPVELVSFAMDGWGTTLRYDFAQDVGETITAINLSPDMKKIMIVKGEITGCDNYLVPECKLAVRYKVADTKHFHDCQKYVGHHFALVYGDYGDQIAEAAEALGLEVMRA
;
A
#
# COMPACT_ATOMS: atom_id res chain seq x y z
N MET A 1 2.25 22.23 4.33
CA MET A 1 1.71 23.21 3.37
C MET A 1 2.13 22.74 1.99
N ASN A 2 1.25 22.00 1.32
CA ASN A 2 1.50 21.46 -0.02
C ASN A 2 1.41 22.60 -1.03
N ALA A 3 2.56 23.02 -1.54
CA ALA A 3 2.62 23.87 -2.72
C ALA A 3 2.51 23.01 -4.00
N HIS A 4 1.40 22.32 -4.19
CA HIS A 4 0.94 22.04 -5.53
C HIS A 4 0.21 23.31 -5.98
N SER A 5 0.86 24.08 -6.86
CA SER A 5 0.24 25.22 -7.49
C SER A 5 -1.06 24.75 -8.14
N LYS A 6 -2.17 25.35 -7.72
CA LYS A 6 -3.42 25.28 -8.48
C LYS A 6 -3.15 25.97 -9.82
N HIS A 7 -2.74 25.19 -10.81
CA HIS A 7 -2.87 25.66 -12.18
C HIS A 7 -4.35 25.81 -12.49
N ASP A 8 -4.68 26.93 -13.08
CA ASP A 8 -5.97 27.23 -13.70
C ASP A 8 -6.44 26.01 -14.50
N LYS A 9 -7.73 25.71 -14.49
CA LYS A 9 -8.33 24.59 -15.23
C LYS A 9 -8.25 24.83 -16.75
N GLY A 10 -7.03 24.76 -17.29
CA GLY A 10 -6.77 24.40 -18.67
C GLY A 10 -6.97 22.89 -18.83
N ASP A 11 -7.41 22.44 -19.99
CA ASP A 11 -7.63 21.03 -20.28
C ASP A 11 -6.44 20.19 -19.80
N ILE A 12 -6.71 19.15 -18.98
CA ILE A 12 -5.68 18.25 -18.46
C ILE A 12 -5.10 17.48 -19.66
N ILE A 13 -3.91 17.84 -20.09
CA ILE A 13 -3.25 17.29 -21.29
C ILE A 13 -2.76 15.86 -21.02
N VAL A 14 -2.21 15.62 -19.79
CA VAL A 14 -1.78 14.29 -19.34
C VAL A 14 -2.80 13.73 -18.36
N PRO A 15 -3.40 12.56 -18.60
CA PRO A 15 -4.43 12.02 -17.75
C PRO A 15 -3.95 11.82 -16.31
N GLU A 16 -4.76 12.22 -15.35
CA GLU A 16 -4.55 11.89 -13.95
C GLU A 16 -4.94 10.44 -13.70
N ILE A 17 -4.05 9.68 -13.08
CA ILE A 17 -4.32 8.30 -12.63
C ILE A 17 -4.49 8.34 -11.12
N LYS A 18 -5.64 7.86 -10.65
CA LYS A 18 -5.88 7.76 -9.21
C LYS A 18 -4.84 6.84 -8.59
N SER A 19 -4.06 7.36 -7.65
CA SER A 19 -3.10 6.57 -6.90
C SER A 19 -3.83 5.50 -6.06
N PRO A 20 -3.36 4.24 -6.03
CA PRO A 20 -3.91 3.25 -5.11
C PRO A 20 -3.75 3.65 -3.64
N LEU A 21 -2.84 4.58 -3.32
CA LEU A 21 -2.67 5.12 -1.97
C LEU A 21 -3.81 6.03 -1.51
N GLU A 22 -4.68 6.47 -2.43
CA GLU A 22 -5.88 7.24 -2.09
C GLU A 22 -7.04 6.38 -1.57
N GLU A 23 -6.88 5.06 -1.60
CA GLU A 23 -7.88 4.15 -1.02
C GLU A 23 -8.03 4.40 0.48
N LYS A 24 -9.28 4.64 0.90
CA LYS A 24 -9.65 4.81 2.31
C LYS A 24 -10.39 3.58 2.80
N ILE A 25 -10.24 3.30 4.09
CA ILE A 25 -11.08 2.34 4.80
C ILE A 25 -12.32 3.06 5.29
N VAL A 26 -13.48 2.51 4.97
CA VAL A 26 -14.78 3.02 5.40
C VAL A 26 -15.17 2.32 6.69
N VAL A 27 -15.26 3.11 7.76
CA VAL A 27 -15.58 2.65 9.13
C VAL A 27 -17.00 3.03 9.48
N LYS A 28 -17.78 2.05 9.94
CA LYS A 28 -19.11 2.28 10.54
C LYS A 28 -19.04 2.05 12.05
N PRO A 29 -19.09 3.09 12.88
CA PRO A 29 -19.13 2.96 14.34
C PRO A 29 -20.46 2.40 14.82
N ILE A 30 -20.44 1.47 15.76
CA ILE A 30 -21.63 1.00 16.49
C ILE A 30 -21.31 0.99 17.98
N LEU A 31 -22.10 1.73 18.76
CA LEU A 31 -22.11 1.59 20.21
C LEU A 31 -23.39 0.88 20.61
N TRP A 32 -23.27 -0.16 21.42
CA TRP A 32 -24.44 -0.82 21.99
C TRP A 32 -24.46 -0.76 23.51
N THR A 33 -25.67 -0.75 24.02
CA THR A 33 -25.93 -0.64 25.45
C THR A 33 -27.17 -1.44 25.83
N MET A 34 -27.41 -1.50 27.11
CA MET A 34 -28.66 -1.96 27.68
C MET A 34 -29.24 -0.84 28.54
N TYR A 35 -30.51 -0.51 28.33
CA TYR A 35 -31.21 0.40 29.19
C TYR A 35 -31.69 -0.29 30.45
N HIS A 36 -32.05 0.47 31.45
CA HIS A 36 -32.60 -0.08 32.69
C HIS A 36 -33.84 -0.91 32.42
N ILE A 37 -33.79 -2.20 32.82
CA ILE A 37 -34.89 -3.15 32.63
C ILE A 37 -35.32 -3.67 33.99
N HIS A 38 -36.56 -3.51 34.33
CA HIS A 38 -37.13 -3.94 35.60
C HIS A 38 -37.03 -5.45 35.87
N ALA A 39 -36.91 -6.26 34.81
CA ALA A 39 -36.77 -7.71 34.93
C ALA A 39 -35.43 -8.18 35.55
N TYR A 40 -34.42 -7.32 35.59
CA TYR A 40 -33.10 -7.66 36.13
C TYR A 40 -32.93 -7.20 37.60
N GLN A 41 -33.85 -7.57 38.45
CA GLN A 41 -33.78 -7.29 39.88
C GLN A 41 -33.29 -8.51 40.66
N GLY A 42 -32.03 -8.87 40.50
CA GLY A 42 -31.45 -9.96 41.23
C GLY A 42 -30.14 -9.62 41.93
N PRO A 43 -29.53 -10.53 42.67
CA PRO A 43 -28.23 -10.31 43.34
C PRO A 43 -27.08 -10.10 42.32
N CYS A 44 -27.25 -10.61 41.10
CA CYS A 44 -26.36 -10.38 39.99
C CYS A 44 -27.00 -9.37 39.03
N ARG A 45 -26.87 -8.09 39.31
CA ARG A 45 -27.44 -6.99 38.52
C ARG A 45 -26.63 -6.76 37.23
N TYR A 46 -26.44 -7.77 36.45
CA TYR A 46 -25.82 -7.66 35.15
C TYR A 46 -26.72 -6.82 34.24
N GLY A 47 -26.16 -5.78 33.63
CA GLY A 47 -26.88 -4.98 32.66
C GLY A 47 -27.84 -3.96 33.20
N GLN A 48 -27.76 -3.57 34.46
CA GLN A 48 -28.50 -2.38 34.93
C GLN A 48 -27.95 -1.15 34.22
N GLY A 49 -28.87 -0.28 33.81
CA GLY A 49 -28.56 1.07 33.38
C GLY A 49 -27.70 1.82 34.39
N TYR A 50 -27.04 2.88 33.97
CA TYR A 50 -26.25 3.75 34.86
C TYR A 50 -27.11 4.53 35.82
N ALA A 51 -28.42 4.58 35.55
CA ALA A 51 -29.39 5.33 36.32
C ALA A 51 -30.60 4.44 36.72
N LEU A 52 -31.54 5.04 37.42
CA LEU A 52 -32.72 4.34 37.93
C LEU A 52 -33.89 4.34 36.93
N THR A 53 -33.76 5.08 35.81
CA THR A 53 -34.81 5.17 34.79
C THR A 53 -34.24 4.98 33.39
N THR A 54 -35.08 4.52 32.46
CA THR A 54 -34.72 4.36 31.05
C THR A 54 -34.30 5.66 30.42
N GLU A 55 -34.98 6.78 30.72
CA GLU A 55 -34.66 8.10 30.17
C GLU A 55 -33.25 8.56 30.57
N ALA A 56 -32.90 8.38 31.85
CA ALA A 56 -31.56 8.72 32.33
C ALA A 56 -30.48 7.80 31.76
N ASP A 57 -30.76 6.53 31.52
CA ASP A 57 -29.86 5.62 30.80
C ASP A 57 -29.64 6.04 29.34
N MET A 58 -30.72 6.51 28.67
CA MET A 58 -30.62 7.01 27.29
C MET A 58 -29.73 8.26 27.20
N GLU A 59 -29.85 9.18 28.15
CA GLU A 59 -28.99 10.38 28.20
C GLU A 59 -27.52 10.01 28.37
N VAL A 60 -27.21 9.05 29.27
CA VAL A 60 -25.86 8.56 29.47
C VAL A 60 -25.34 7.86 28.20
N ALA A 61 -26.16 6.98 27.61
CA ALA A 61 -25.77 6.28 26.38
C ALA A 61 -25.46 7.25 25.23
N GLN A 62 -26.31 8.27 25.06
CA GLN A 62 -26.07 9.29 24.01
C GLN A 62 -24.79 10.09 24.26
N LYS A 63 -24.50 10.44 25.50
CA LYS A 63 -23.27 11.13 25.86
C LYS A 63 -22.02 10.28 25.56
N GLU A 64 -22.04 9.01 25.94
CA GLU A 64 -20.92 8.10 25.71
C GLU A 64 -20.78 7.74 24.24
N TYR A 65 -21.87 7.68 23.49
CA TYR A 65 -21.85 7.53 22.04
C TYR A 65 -21.15 8.71 21.35
N ASN A 66 -21.49 9.94 21.71
CA ASN A 66 -20.84 11.13 21.16
C ASN A 66 -19.34 11.13 21.49
N ARG A 67 -18.97 10.79 22.73
CA ARG A 67 -17.55 10.64 23.13
C ARG A 67 -16.82 9.54 22.36
N PHE A 68 -17.50 8.43 22.08
CA PHE A 68 -16.94 7.35 21.26
C PHE A 68 -16.63 7.85 19.84
N LEU A 69 -17.54 8.58 19.20
CA LEU A 69 -17.29 9.16 17.88
C LEU A 69 -16.13 10.17 17.89
N GLU A 70 -16.06 11.04 18.91
CA GLU A 70 -14.95 11.98 19.08
C GLU A 70 -13.60 11.23 19.15
N ARG A 71 -13.51 10.19 19.97
CA ARG A 71 -12.28 9.37 20.09
C ARG A 71 -11.86 8.72 18.77
N ILE A 72 -12.82 8.27 17.94
CA ILE A 72 -12.52 7.73 16.62
C ILE A 72 -11.92 8.81 15.74
N HIS A 73 -12.56 9.97 15.64
CA HIS A 73 -12.09 11.08 14.81
C HIS A 73 -10.72 11.62 15.24
N GLU A 74 -10.40 11.58 16.52
CA GLU A 74 -9.09 11.96 17.05
C GLU A 74 -7.99 10.94 16.71
N ALA A 75 -8.34 9.65 16.64
CA ALA A 75 -7.37 8.58 16.46
C ALA A 75 -7.02 8.31 14.99
N VAL A 76 -7.96 8.50 14.06
CA VAL A 76 -7.78 8.10 12.67
C VAL A 76 -7.28 9.24 11.76
N ASP A 77 -6.44 8.90 10.80
CA ASP A 77 -6.04 9.84 9.74
C ASP A 77 -7.17 9.97 8.69
N PRO A 78 -7.78 11.14 8.51
CA PRO A 78 -8.86 11.35 7.54
C PRO A 78 -8.42 11.18 6.08
N LYS A 79 -7.12 11.12 5.81
CA LYS A 79 -6.58 10.76 4.49
C LYS A 79 -6.70 9.26 4.21
N LYS A 80 -6.67 8.43 5.26
CA LYS A 80 -6.71 6.96 5.17
C LYS A 80 -8.07 6.37 5.53
N VAL A 81 -8.91 7.11 6.24
CA VAL A 81 -10.17 6.63 6.83
C VAL A 81 -11.31 7.57 6.48
N GLU A 82 -12.44 6.97 6.14
CA GLU A 82 -13.75 7.62 6.07
C GLU A 82 -14.62 7.04 7.18
N VAL A 83 -15.11 7.90 8.07
CA VAL A 83 -16.00 7.48 9.16
C VAL A 83 -17.41 7.86 8.78
N LEU A 84 -18.28 6.85 8.66
CA LEU A 84 -19.72 7.05 8.42
C LEU A 84 -20.44 7.47 9.71
N ASP A 85 -21.66 7.94 9.54
CA ASP A 85 -22.55 8.18 10.69
C ASP A 85 -22.72 6.88 11.48
N GLY A 86 -22.48 6.93 12.78
CA GLY A 86 -22.52 5.76 13.65
C GLY A 86 -23.97 5.37 13.99
N SER A 87 -24.11 4.25 14.72
CA SER A 87 -25.38 3.77 15.26
C SER A 87 -25.28 3.53 16.76
N LEU A 88 -26.29 3.98 17.49
CA LEU A 88 -26.48 3.65 18.91
C LEU A 88 -27.57 2.59 19.03
N LEU A 89 -27.19 1.36 19.37
CA LEU A 89 -28.11 0.24 19.52
C LEU A 89 -28.35 -0.07 20.98
N HIS A 90 -29.55 -0.52 21.30
CA HIS A 90 -29.89 -0.92 22.65
C HIS A 90 -30.83 -2.13 22.67
N TRP A 91 -30.70 -2.94 23.71
CA TRP A 91 -31.72 -3.91 24.05
C TRP A 91 -32.93 -3.22 24.67
N ASN A 92 -34.07 -3.70 24.28
CA ASN A 92 -35.32 -3.36 24.92
C ASN A 92 -35.75 -4.39 25.98
N GLU A 93 -36.93 -4.27 26.54
CA GLU A 93 -37.40 -5.10 27.65
C GLU A 93 -37.51 -6.61 27.33
N ASP A 94 -37.65 -6.97 26.06
CA ASP A 94 -37.71 -8.37 25.60
C ASP A 94 -36.33 -8.95 25.24
N PHE A 95 -35.24 -8.23 25.48
CA PHE A 95 -33.87 -8.61 25.19
C PHE A 95 -33.57 -8.90 23.72
N VAL A 96 -34.25 -8.25 22.83
CA VAL A 96 -34.14 -8.40 21.39
C VAL A 96 -33.83 -7.07 20.73
N ILE A 97 -32.98 -7.06 19.74
CA ILE A 97 -32.87 -5.96 18.78
C ILE A 97 -33.75 -6.32 17.59
N HIS A 98 -34.76 -5.51 17.33
CA HIS A 98 -35.67 -5.74 16.22
C HIS A 98 -34.98 -5.56 14.87
N ASP A 99 -35.42 -6.30 13.84
CA ASP A 99 -34.82 -6.30 12.51
C ASP A 99 -34.74 -4.92 11.88
N ASN A 100 -35.75 -4.05 12.08
CA ASN A 100 -35.71 -2.69 11.56
C ASN A 100 -34.54 -1.84 12.10
N VAL A 101 -34.10 -2.09 13.33
CA VAL A 101 -32.93 -1.42 13.93
C VAL A 101 -31.64 -1.89 13.25
N TRP A 102 -31.55 -3.18 12.98
CA TRP A 102 -30.44 -3.73 12.22
C TRP A 102 -30.43 -3.27 10.76
N GLU A 103 -31.61 -3.22 10.12
CA GLU A 103 -31.74 -2.71 8.75
C GLU A 103 -31.23 -1.27 8.64
N GLU A 104 -31.56 -0.41 9.61
CA GLU A 104 -31.04 0.95 9.67
C GLU A 104 -29.53 0.99 9.92
N ALA A 105 -29.04 0.25 10.89
CA ALA A 105 -27.61 0.21 11.22
C ALA A 105 -26.75 -0.32 10.06
N LEU A 106 -27.28 -1.23 9.24
CA LEU A 106 -26.61 -1.87 8.12
C LEU A 106 -27.00 -1.30 6.74
N ALA A 107 -27.76 -0.21 6.68
CA ALA A 107 -28.25 0.37 5.43
C ALA A 107 -27.14 0.69 4.40
N GLU A 108 -25.91 0.94 4.87
CA GLU A 108 -24.75 1.23 4.05
C GLU A 108 -23.71 0.10 4.02
N ASP A 109 -24.08 -1.14 4.38
CA ASP A 109 -23.15 -2.29 4.49
C ASP A 109 -22.27 -2.47 3.25
N GLU A 110 -22.79 -2.21 2.06
CA GLU A 110 -22.03 -2.33 0.81
C GLU A 110 -20.81 -1.40 0.78
N LYS A 111 -20.89 -0.22 1.39
CA LYS A 111 -19.81 0.77 1.44
C LYS A 111 -18.80 0.48 2.55
N VAL A 112 -19.23 -0.18 3.63
CA VAL A 112 -18.44 -0.42 4.83
C VAL A 112 -17.32 -1.41 4.56
N ASP A 113 -16.13 -1.12 5.05
CA ASP A 113 -15.00 -2.05 5.10
C ASP A 113 -14.91 -2.73 6.47
N ILE A 114 -15.18 -1.98 7.55
CA ILE A 114 -15.09 -2.47 8.92
C ILE A 114 -16.14 -1.81 9.83
N TYR A 115 -16.77 -2.62 10.65
CA TYR A 115 -17.56 -2.16 11.79
C TYR A 115 -16.68 -2.02 13.02
N LEU A 116 -16.65 -0.83 13.62
CA LEU A 116 -16.00 -0.61 14.90
C LEU A 116 -17.05 -0.61 16.00
N VAL A 117 -17.03 -1.62 16.84
CA VAL A 117 -18.04 -1.83 17.86
C VAL A 117 -17.49 -1.56 19.26
N CYS A 118 -18.32 -0.92 20.07
CA CYS A 118 -18.04 -0.61 21.46
C CYS A 118 -19.25 -0.97 22.33
N GLY A 119 -19.04 -1.89 23.27
CA GLY A 119 -20.07 -2.27 24.22
C GLY A 119 -19.99 -1.43 25.48
N LEU A 120 -21.05 -0.65 25.76
CA LEU A 120 -21.09 0.15 26.97
C LEU A 120 -21.28 -0.72 28.21
N ARG A 121 -21.92 -1.90 28.08
CA ARG A 121 -22.18 -2.80 29.22
C ARG A 121 -21.99 -4.28 28.93
N ILE A 122 -22.77 -4.85 28.01
CA ILE A 122 -22.69 -6.26 27.58
C ILE A 122 -22.63 -6.24 26.07
N SER A 123 -21.60 -6.88 25.49
CA SER A 123 -21.34 -6.80 24.05
C SER A 123 -21.56 -8.13 23.33
N GLY A 124 -21.37 -9.27 23.98
CA GLY A 124 -21.24 -10.55 23.34
C GLY A 124 -22.39 -10.93 22.40
N TYR A 125 -23.62 -10.76 22.81
CA TYR A 125 -24.78 -11.15 22.01
C TYR A 125 -24.94 -10.33 20.74
N PHE A 126 -24.77 -9.03 20.83
CA PHE A 126 -24.84 -8.11 19.67
C PHE A 126 -23.81 -8.47 18.60
N THR A 127 -22.63 -8.88 19.02
CA THR A 127 -21.55 -9.26 18.13
C THR A 127 -21.89 -10.48 17.27
N VAL A 128 -22.47 -11.50 17.88
CA VAL A 128 -22.88 -12.72 17.16
C VAL A 128 -23.96 -12.39 16.16
N GLU A 129 -24.91 -11.54 16.53
CA GLU A 129 -25.99 -11.10 15.66
C GLU A 129 -25.47 -10.24 14.52
N LEU A 130 -24.61 -9.24 14.78
CA LEU A 130 -23.94 -8.46 13.75
C LEU A 130 -23.19 -9.37 12.76
N ALA A 131 -22.38 -10.30 13.28
CA ALA A 131 -21.59 -11.20 12.46
C ALA A 131 -22.44 -12.16 11.60
N SER A 132 -23.69 -12.43 11.99
CA SER A 132 -24.63 -13.23 11.18
C SER A 132 -25.26 -12.42 10.02
N ARG A 133 -25.23 -11.09 10.12
CA ARG A 133 -25.89 -10.18 9.16
C ARG A 133 -24.92 -9.56 8.16
N THR A 134 -23.62 -9.54 8.44
CA THR A 134 -22.60 -8.99 7.54
C THR A 134 -21.36 -9.87 7.45
N ALA A 135 -20.72 -9.87 6.28
CA ALA A 135 -19.41 -10.50 6.04
C ALA A 135 -18.23 -9.52 6.23
N LYS A 136 -18.50 -8.26 6.59
CA LYS A 136 -17.47 -7.23 6.74
C LYS A 136 -16.58 -7.49 7.97
N ALA A 137 -15.42 -6.86 7.98
CA ALA A 137 -14.52 -6.92 9.14
C ALA A 137 -15.21 -6.32 10.39
N ILE A 138 -14.87 -6.84 11.57
CA ILE A 138 -15.39 -6.36 12.85
C ILE A 138 -14.21 -6.10 13.78
N ALA A 139 -14.12 -4.89 14.31
CA ALA A 139 -13.20 -4.54 15.38
C ALA A 139 -13.97 -4.24 16.66
N PHE A 140 -13.41 -4.66 17.78
CA PHE A 140 -13.93 -4.41 19.11
C PHE A 140 -13.00 -3.47 19.84
N VAL A 141 -13.53 -2.40 20.43
CA VAL A 141 -12.76 -1.53 21.31
C VAL A 141 -13.52 -1.40 22.64
N PRO A 142 -12.84 -1.65 23.78
CA PRO A 142 -13.51 -1.60 25.07
C PRO A 142 -13.92 -0.17 25.42
N HIS A 143 -15.05 -0.04 26.07
CA HIS A 143 -15.44 1.20 26.72
C HIS A 143 -14.82 1.31 28.12
N GLU A 144 -14.33 2.48 28.50
CA GLU A 144 -13.68 2.70 29.81
C GLU A 144 -14.59 2.35 30.99
N ALA A 145 -15.89 2.54 30.84
CA ALA A 145 -16.89 2.21 31.85
C ALA A 145 -17.50 0.80 31.66
N SER A 146 -16.99 -0.01 30.73
CA SER A 146 -17.45 -1.38 30.56
C SER A 146 -17.03 -2.25 31.73
N HIS A 147 -17.99 -2.95 32.31
CA HIS A 147 -17.71 -3.93 33.38
C HIS A 147 -17.30 -5.30 32.85
N SER A 148 -17.30 -5.50 31.53
CA SER A 148 -17.07 -6.81 30.93
C SER A 148 -16.27 -6.73 29.61
N PRO A 149 -15.01 -6.25 29.65
CA PRO A 149 -14.14 -6.29 28.46
C PRO A 149 -13.82 -7.74 28.06
N CYS A 150 -14.13 -8.72 28.90
CA CYS A 150 -13.96 -10.15 28.59
C CYS A 150 -14.88 -10.62 27.47
N ASP A 151 -16.07 -10.06 27.35
CA ASP A 151 -17.04 -10.44 26.32
C ASP A 151 -16.50 -10.23 24.91
N ASP A 152 -15.74 -9.16 24.67
CA ASP A 152 -15.14 -8.88 23.37
C ASP A 152 -14.09 -9.91 22.98
N VAL A 153 -13.31 -10.37 23.96
CA VAL A 153 -12.30 -11.44 23.77
C VAL A 153 -12.97 -12.76 23.48
N ASP A 154 -14.00 -13.13 24.26
CA ASP A 154 -14.75 -14.36 24.07
C ASP A 154 -15.47 -14.40 22.73
N MET A 155 -16.06 -13.27 22.30
CA MET A 155 -16.72 -13.17 21.00
C MET A 155 -15.72 -13.24 19.85
N SER A 156 -14.56 -12.62 19.99
CA SER A 156 -13.49 -12.72 19.00
C SER A 156 -13.03 -14.17 18.84
N ALA A 157 -12.82 -14.88 19.97
CA ALA A 157 -12.45 -16.29 19.95
C ALA A 157 -13.52 -17.15 19.30
N HIS A 158 -14.80 -16.90 19.59
CA HIS A 158 -15.93 -17.60 18.97
C HIS A 158 -15.96 -17.37 17.45
N LEU A 159 -15.90 -16.12 16.99
CA LEU A 159 -15.95 -15.79 15.57
C LEU A 159 -14.76 -16.37 14.79
N LEU A 160 -13.57 -16.31 15.36
CA LEU A 160 -12.37 -16.92 14.78
C LEU A 160 -12.49 -18.45 14.69
N ALA A 161 -13.02 -19.11 15.74
CA ALA A 161 -13.29 -20.56 15.74
C ALA A 161 -14.33 -20.95 14.69
N MET A 162 -15.29 -20.08 14.39
CA MET A 162 -16.30 -20.27 13.33
C MET A 162 -15.77 -19.93 11.93
N GLY A 163 -14.48 -19.59 11.79
CA GLY A 163 -13.80 -19.37 10.51
C GLY A 163 -13.85 -17.92 10.01
N ARG A 164 -14.32 -16.95 10.79
CA ARG A 164 -14.19 -15.53 10.49
C ARG A 164 -12.72 -15.13 10.60
N LYS A 165 -12.18 -14.46 9.60
CA LYS A 165 -10.75 -14.09 9.56
C LYS A 165 -10.51 -12.61 9.90
N ASP A 166 -11.43 -11.75 9.54
CA ASP A 166 -11.29 -10.29 9.70
C ASP A 166 -11.99 -9.85 10.99
N VAL A 167 -11.45 -10.29 12.14
CA VAL A 167 -11.93 -9.98 13.49
C VAL A 167 -10.76 -9.43 14.29
N TYR A 168 -10.92 -8.23 14.85
CA TYR A 168 -9.86 -7.46 15.50
C TYR A 168 -10.24 -7.09 16.93
N PRO A 169 -9.85 -7.89 17.94
CA PRO A 169 -10.02 -7.53 19.35
C PRO A 169 -8.97 -6.50 19.75
N CYS A 170 -9.37 -5.23 19.79
CA CYS A 170 -8.51 -4.11 20.12
C CYS A 170 -8.50 -3.86 21.63
N ARG A 171 -7.33 -3.72 22.22
CA ARG A 171 -7.20 -3.33 23.65
C ARG A 171 -7.39 -1.82 23.82
N TYR A 172 -6.93 -1.07 22.82
CA TYR A 172 -6.96 0.39 22.75
C TYR A 172 -7.30 0.85 21.34
N MET A 173 -7.59 2.13 21.19
CA MET A 173 -7.85 2.73 19.88
C MET A 173 -6.65 2.60 18.92
N ASP A 174 -5.43 2.58 19.44
CA ASP A 174 -4.21 2.37 18.63
C ASP A 174 -4.18 0.99 17.94
N ASP A 175 -4.71 -0.05 18.59
CA ASP A 175 -4.82 -1.38 17.96
C ASP A 175 -5.84 -1.35 16.81
N PHE A 176 -6.91 -0.55 16.94
CA PHE A 176 -7.86 -0.34 15.85
C PHE A 176 -7.24 0.40 14.66
N VAL A 177 -6.43 1.43 14.91
CA VAL A 177 -5.70 2.15 13.85
C VAL A 177 -4.78 1.20 13.09
N LYS A 178 -4.09 0.28 13.79
CA LYS A 178 -3.29 -0.78 13.14
C LYS A 178 -4.14 -1.73 12.29
N ALA A 179 -5.30 -2.16 12.80
CA ALA A 179 -6.23 -3.01 12.03
C ALA A 179 -6.70 -2.30 10.75
N VAL A 180 -6.97 -1.01 10.82
CA VAL A 180 -7.30 -0.17 9.64
C VAL A 180 -6.14 -0.13 8.65
N ASP A 181 -4.89 0.08 9.09
CA ASP A 181 -3.73 0.08 8.21
C ASP A 181 -3.55 -1.28 7.51
N VAL A 182 -3.74 -2.40 8.21
CA VAL A 182 -3.73 -3.76 7.65
C VAL A 182 -4.82 -3.95 6.59
N LEU A 183 -6.05 -3.56 6.89
CA LEU A 183 -7.16 -3.63 5.94
C LEU A 183 -6.94 -2.75 4.72
N ARG A 184 -6.29 -1.59 4.91
CA ARG A 184 -5.96 -0.69 3.82
C ARG A 184 -4.97 -1.34 2.84
N VAL A 185 -3.95 -2.04 3.31
CA VAL A 185 -3.05 -2.83 2.44
C VAL A 185 -3.85 -3.84 1.63
N LYS A 186 -4.75 -4.61 2.26
CA LYS A 186 -5.62 -5.57 1.57
C LYS A 186 -6.49 -4.89 0.50
N LYS A 187 -7.11 -3.76 0.82
CA LYS A 187 -7.97 -3.00 -0.11
C LYS A 187 -7.18 -2.45 -1.29
N ILE A 188 -5.99 -1.89 -1.04
CA ILE A 188 -5.08 -1.39 -2.08
C ILE A 188 -4.74 -2.53 -3.05
N LEU A 189 -4.31 -3.69 -2.56
CA LEU A 189 -3.94 -4.82 -3.42
C LEU A 189 -5.14 -5.36 -4.20
N LYS A 190 -6.31 -5.43 -3.59
CA LYS A 190 -7.57 -5.85 -4.24
C LYS A 190 -7.97 -4.92 -5.40
N ASN A 191 -7.76 -3.62 -5.23
CA ASN A 191 -8.12 -2.60 -6.21
C ASN A 191 -6.95 -2.27 -7.18
N LEU A 192 -5.81 -2.92 -7.01
CA LEU A 192 -4.67 -2.76 -7.92
C LEU A 192 -4.99 -3.39 -9.28
N LYS A 193 -4.75 -2.61 -10.34
CA LYS A 193 -4.81 -3.09 -11.72
C LYS A 193 -3.51 -2.73 -12.43
N ILE A 194 -2.72 -3.76 -12.72
CA ILE A 194 -1.38 -3.60 -13.28
C ILE A 194 -1.47 -3.53 -14.79
N PHE A 195 -0.95 -2.46 -15.36
CA PHE A 195 -0.73 -2.33 -16.79
C PHE A 195 0.58 -3.03 -17.16
N PHE A 196 0.47 -4.05 -18.01
CA PHE A 196 1.57 -4.95 -18.33
C PHE A 196 1.65 -5.19 -19.85
N PRO A 197 2.30 -4.30 -20.63
CA PRO A 197 2.56 -4.53 -22.04
C PRO A 197 3.48 -5.73 -22.22
N LEU A 198 3.07 -6.68 -23.04
CA LEU A 198 3.79 -7.95 -23.31
C LEU A 198 3.98 -8.13 -24.82
N LYS A 199 5.05 -8.78 -25.20
CA LYS A 199 5.22 -9.28 -26.56
C LYS A 199 4.91 -10.78 -26.59
N ASN A 200 3.77 -11.14 -27.19
CA ASN A 200 3.36 -12.53 -27.43
C ASN A 200 3.33 -13.44 -26.18
N ALA A 201 3.04 -12.89 -25.00
CA ALA A 201 3.00 -13.62 -23.72
C ALA A 201 4.28 -14.44 -23.42
N GLN A 202 5.42 -14.00 -23.91
CA GLN A 202 6.71 -14.66 -23.62
C GLN A 202 7.18 -14.33 -22.22
N LEU A 203 7.83 -15.30 -21.57
CA LEU A 203 8.49 -15.12 -20.28
C LEU A 203 9.64 -14.15 -20.41
N THR A 204 9.73 -13.18 -19.51
CA THR A 204 10.88 -12.29 -19.44
C THR A 204 12.10 -13.06 -18.90
N PHE A 205 13.22 -12.81 -19.52
CA PHE A 205 14.49 -13.32 -19.04
C PHE A 205 14.84 -12.64 -17.70
N GLY A 206 14.90 -13.42 -16.63
CA GLY A 206 15.23 -12.93 -15.28
C GLY A 206 14.07 -12.75 -14.31
N CYS A 207 12.81 -12.75 -14.78
CA CYS A 207 11.62 -12.60 -13.92
C CYS A 207 10.53 -13.62 -14.23
N GLN A 208 10.92 -14.84 -14.49
CA GLN A 208 10.03 -15.94 -14.90
C GLN A 208 8.91 -16.22 -13.89
N SER A 209 9.16 -15.99 -12.60
CA SER A 209 8.20 -16.17 -11.52
C SER A 209 6.90 -15.37 -11.73
N SER A 210 7.01 -14.15 -12.25
CA SER A 210 5.85 -13.27 -12.43
C SER A 210 4.79 -13.83 -13.38
N TYR A 211 5.20 -14.56 -14.41
CA TYR A 211 4.25 -15.15 -15.37
C TYR A 211 3.59 -16.42 -14.87
N LEU A 212 4.30 -17.18 -14.04
CA LEU A 212 3.79 -18.45 -13.53
C LEU A 212 2.67 -18.27 -12.51
N THR A 213 2.46 -17.04 -12.03
CA THR A 213 1.60 -16.78 -10.86
C THR A 213 0.57 -15.69 -11.05
N LEU A 214 0.30 -15.21 -12.28
CA LEU A 214 -0.70 -14.16 -12.51
C LEU A 214 -2.08 -14.55 -11.95
N ASP A 215 -2.53 -15.78 -12.19
CA ASP A 215 -3.78 -16.29 -11.62
C ASP A 215 -3.70 -16.39 -10.10
N GLY A 216 -2.56 -16.85 -9.57
CA GLY A 216 -2.31 -16.93 -8.13
C GLY A 216 -2.35 -15.56 -7.46
N ILE A 217 -1.80 -14.53 -8.09
CA ILE A 217 -1.86 -13.14 -7.61
C ILE A 217 -3.30 -12.65 -7.56
N THR A 218 -4.07 -12.89 -8.63
CA THR A 218 -5.48 -12.51 -8.67
C THR A 218 -6.29 -13.23 -7.60
N GLN A 219 -6.07 -14.53 -7.41
CA GLN A 219 -6.75 -15.32 -6.37
C GLN A 219 -6.34 -14.91 -4.95
N GLN A 220 -5.06 -14.62 -4.74
CA GLN A 220 -4.51 -14.28 -3.43
C GLN A 220 -4.89 -12.86 -2.98
N PHE A 221 -4.77 -11.88 -3.88
CA PHE A 221 -4.87 -10.46 -3.54
C PHE A 221 -6.07 -9.77 -4.19
N GLY A 222 -6.69 -10.35 -5.20
CA GLY A 222 -7.72 -9.69 -6.02
C GLY A 222 -7.15 -8.75 -7.08
N THR A 223 -5.82 -8.59 -7.16
CA THR A 223 -5.12 -7.76 -8.14
C THR A 223 -5.45 -8.21 -9.56
N ARG A 224 -5.69 -7.27 -10.46
CA ARG A 224 -6.03 -7.51 -11.86
C ARG A 224 -4.94 -7.02 -12.81
N PHE A 225 -5.01 -7.48 -14.05
CA PHE A 225 -4.03 -7.16 -15.07
C PHE A 225 -4.71 -6.65 -16.34
N SER A 226 -4.01 -5.76 -17.07
CA SER A 226 -4.35 -5.38 -18.41
C SER A 226 -3.13 -5.54 -19.30
N HIS A 227 -3.27 -6.32 -20.37
CA HIS A 227 -2.20 -6.63 -21.30
C HIS A 227 -2.48 -6.02 -22.66
N ILE A 228 -1.43 -5.47 -23.27
CA ILE A 228 -1.41 -5.06 -24.67
C ILE A 228 -0.14 -5.60 -25.32
N ASN A 229 -0.07 -5.58 -26.64
CA ASN A 229 1.20 -5.80 -27.32
C ASN A 229 2.16 -4.61 -27.03
N ALA A 230 3.40 -4.89 -26.65
CA ALA A 230 4.39 -3.86 -26.34
C ALA A 230 4.63 -2.88 -27.51
N GLU A 231 4.39 -3.29 -28.75
CA GLU A 231 4.48 -2.41 -29.92
C GLU A 231 3.46 -1.27 -29.89
N GLN A 232 2.28 -1.46 -29.32
CA GLN A 232 1.26 -0.43 -29.14
C GLN A 232 1.74 0.74 -28.26
N VAL A 233 2.73 0.50 -27.41
CA VAL A 233 3.37 1.56 -26.62
C VAL A 233 4.14 2.52 -27.52
N PHE A 234 4.84 2.00 -28.55
CA PHE A 234 5.58 2.81 -29.51
C PHE A 234 4.61 3.56 -30.44
N ASP A 235 3.51 2.91 -30.84
CA ASP A 235 2.45 3.55 -31.63
C ASP A 235 1.84 4.74 -30.86
N GLU A 236 1.64 4.60 -29.53
CA GLU A 236 1.13 5.71 -28.72
C GLU A 236 2.13 6.86 -28.58
N ILE A 237 3.44 6.58 -28.45
CA ILE A 237 4.48 7.62 -28.47
C ILE A 237 4.44 8.41 -29.79
N ASP A 238 4.30 7.70 -30.92
CA ASP A 238 4.24 8.32 -32.24
C ASP A 238 2.95 9.13 -32.46
N ALA A 239 1.86 8.73 -31.78
CA ALA A 239 0.55 9.38 -31.84
C ALA A 239 0.40 10.57 -30.87
N LEU A 240 1.40 10.90 -30.05
CA LEU A 240 1.33 12.05 -29.15
C LEU A 240 1.13 13.35 -29.94
N THR A 241 0.17 14.15 -29.48
CA THR A 241 -0.13 15.47 -30.08
C THR A 241 0.99 16.47 -29.82
N PRO A 242 1.05 17.59 -30.55
CA PRO A 242 2.02 18.66 -30.27
C PRO A 242 1.91 19.20 -28.84
N GLU A 243 0.70 19.29 -28.30
CA GLU A 243 0.42 19.77 -26.94
C GLU A 243 0.96 18.77 -25.90
N GLU A 244 0.74 17.48 -26.09
CA GLU A 244 1.26 16.41 -25.22
C GLU A 244 2.81 16.36 -25.24
N LYS A 245 3.41 16.57 -26.40
CA LYS A 245 4.87 16.67 -26.52
C LYS A 245 5.43 17.97 -25.89
N ALA A 246 4.68 19.06 -25.93
CA ALA A 246 5.06 20.29 -25.23
C ALA A 246 5.01 20.10 -23.72
N GLU A 247 3.99 19.39 -23.20
CA GLU A 247 3.89 19.05 -21.77
C GLU A 247 5.03 18.12 -21.34
N ALA A 248 5.33 17.07 -22.10
CA ALA A 248 6.48 16.20 -21.86
C ALA A 248 7.80 16.99 -21.83
N SER A 249 7.96 17.98 -22.72
CA SER A 249 9.12 18.87 -22.73
C SER A 249 9.19 19.75 -21.49
N HIS A 250 8.06 20.30 -21.04
CA HIS A 250 7.97 21.10 -19.81
C HIS A 250 8.37 20.26 -18.58
N MET A 251 7.83 19.05 -18.43
CA MET A 251 8.19 18.14 -17.35
C MET A 251 9.68 17.78 -17.38
N ALA A 252 10.27 17.59 -18.57
CA ALA A 252 11.69 17.34 -18.73
C ALA A 252 12.54 18.55 -18.28
N ASP A 253 12.15 19.77 -18.64
CA ASP A 253 12.84 21.00 -18.25
C ASP A 253 12.77 21.23 -16.74
N GLU A 254 11.64 20.95 -16.10
CA GLU A 254 11.50 21.00 -14.63
C GLU A 254 12.42 19.98 -13.95
N LEU A 255 12.48 18.76 -14.45
CA LEU A 255 13.35 17.72 -13.89
C LEU A 255 14.83 18.09 -14.03
N VAL A 256 15.24 18.56 -15.20
CA VAL A 256 16.60 19.02 -15.48
C VAL A 256 16.98 20.21 -14.59
N SER A 257 16.08 21.17 -14.40
CA SER A 257 16.34 22.37 -13.58
C SER A 257 16.42 22.06 -12.08
N SER A 258 15.70 21.02 -11.62
CA SER A 258 15.67 20.62 -10.21
C SER A 258 16.74 19.58 -9.85
N ALA A 259 17.40 18.99 -10.85
CA ALA A 259 18.46 18.00 -10.61
C ALA A 259 19.72 18.64 -10.04
N LYS A 260 20.40 17.94 -9.12
CA LYS A 260 21.71 18.33 -8.58
C LYS A 260 22.81 18.39 -9.65
N GLY A 261 22.72 17.54 -10.66
CA GLY A 261 23.61 17.48 -11.79
C GLY A 261 23.00 16.74 -12.97
N VAL A 262 23.43 17.10 -14.19
CA VAL A 262 22.98 16.48 -15.44
C VAL A 262 24.19 16.06 -16.24
N HIS A 263 24.37 14.75 -16.40
CA HIS A 263 25.58 14.13 -17.02
C HIS A 263 25.31 13.56 -18.40
N MET A 264 24.31 14.08 -19.11
CA MET A 264 23.86 13.61 -20.41
C MET A 264 23.13 14.71 -21.17
N PRO A 265 22.89 14.58 -22.48
CA PRO A 265 22.07 15.52 -23.23
C PRO A 265 20.63 15.60 -22.70
N ALA A 266 20.15 16.81 -22.40
CA ALA A 266 18.80 17.03 -21.89
C ALA A 266 17.67 16.52 -22.83
N GLU A 267 17.96 16.39 -24.12
CA GLU A 267 17.05 15.82 -25.11
C GLU A 267 16.59 14.41 -24.75
N TYR A 268 17.43 13.60 -24.07
CA TYR A 268 17.04 12.23 -23.69
C TYR A 268 16.03 12.22 -22.55
N VAL A 269 16.07 13.20 -21.66
CA VAL A 269 15.05 13.38 -20.62
C VAL A 269 13.69 13.64 -21.26
N LYS A 270 13.65 14.47 -22.33
CA LYS A 270 12.42 14.74 -23.07
C LYS A 270 11.85 13.47 -23.70
N ASN A 271 12.69 12.65 -24.34
CA ASN A 271 12.22 11.40 -24.94
C ASN A 271 11.65 10.43 -23.91
N ASP A 272 12.27 10.35 -22.71
CA ASP A 272 11.76 9.56 -21.59
C ASP A 272 10.43 10.11 -21.05
N MET A 273 10.23 11.45 -21.05
CA MET A 273 8.96 12.07 -20.68
C MET A 273 7.86 11.85 -21.73
N GLU A 274 8.17 11.83 -23.02
CA GLU A 274 7.21 11.41 -24.05
C GLU A 274 6.73 9.98 -23.83
N PHE A 275 7.63 9.06 -23.46
CA PHE A 275 7.26 7.71 -23.04
C PHE A 275 6.37 7.72 -21.79
N TYR A 276 6.71 8.51 -20.77
CA TYR A 276 5.90 8.63 -19.55
C TYR A 276 4.47 9.10 -19.85
N VAL A 277 4.31 10.13 -20.71
CA VAL A 277 2.99 10.64 -21.14
C VAL A 277 2.20 9.54 -21.87
N ALA A 278 2.84 8.85 -22.82
CA ALA A 278 2.21 7.75 -23.56
C ALA A 278 1.74 6.62 -22.63
N ILE A 279 2.55 6.23 -21.64
CA ILE A 279 2.17 5.21 -20.67
C ILE A 279 1.00 5.68 -19.79
N LYS A 280 0.98 6.92 -19.33
CA LYS A 280 -0.15 7.44 -18.54
C LYS A 280 -1.45 7.42 -19.35
N LYS A 281 -1.41 7.77 -20.63
CA LYS A 281 -2.59 7.68 -21.51
C LYS A 281 -3.09 6.24 -21.64
N LEU A 282 -2.20 5.31 -21.92
CA LEU A 282 -2.56 3.89 -22.03
C LEU A 282 -3.09 3.33 -20.69
N MET A 283 -2.44 3.66 -19.58
CA MET A 283 -2.91 3.26 -18.25
C MET A 283 -4.30 3.81 -17.95
N ALA A 284 -4.55 5.08 -18.23
CA ALA A 284 -5.87 5.70 -18.05
C ALA A 284 -6.93 5.05 -18.94
N HIS A 285 -6.63 4.81 -20.23
CA HIS A 285 -7.52 4.12 -21.16
C HIS A 285 -7.91 2.73 -20.67
N HIS A 286 -6.96 2.00 -20.09
CA HIS A 286 -7.19 0.67 -19.54
C HIS A 286 -7.67 0.65 -18.09
N GLY A 287 -7.81 1.82 -17.44
CA GLY A 287 -8.19 1.95 -16.03
C GLY A 287 -7.20 1.28 -15.08
N CYS A 288 -5.89 1.41 -15.35
CA CYS A 288 -4.82 0.82 -14.57
C CYS A 288 -4.18 1.86 -13.64
N ASN A 289 -3.71 1.39 -12.47
CA ASN A 289 -3.09 2.22 -11.43
C ASN A 289 -1.75 1.63 -10.91
N ALA A 290 -1.15 0.72 -11.67
CA ALA A 290 0.18 0.19 -11.45
C ALA A 290 0.82 -0.23 -12.78
N PHE A 291 2.14 -0.32 -12.85
CA PHE A 291 2.85 -0.52 -14.12
C PHE A 291 4.05 -1.44 -13.99
N THR A 292 4.23 -2.29 -15.00
CA THR A 292 5.51 -2.95 -15.31
C THR A 292 5.61 -3.27 -16.80
N ILE A 293 6.83 -3.43 -17.30
CA ILE A 293 7.11 -3.79 -18.69
C ILE A 293 8.35 -4.68 -18.77
N PRO A 294 8.38 -5.70 -19.64
CA PRO A 294 9.52 -6.61 -19.81
C PRO A 294 10.68 -5.90 -20.53
N CYS A 295 11.49 -5.16 -19.77
CA CYS A 295 12.55 -4.31 -20.30
C CYS A 295 13.49 -5.04 -21.28
N PHE A 296 13.95 -6.24 -20.91
CA PHE A 296 14.93 -7.00 -21.72
C PHE A 296 14.38 -7.40 -23.08
N GLU A 297 13.15 -7.90 -23.14
CA GLU A 297 12.52 -8.29 -24.41
C GLU A 297 12.31 -7.09 -25.33
N VAL A 298 11.83 -5.98 -24.76
CA VAL A 298 11.59 -4.75 -25.54
C VAL A 298 12.91 -4.10 -25.94
N CYS A 299 13.94 -4.09 -25.10
CA CYS A 299 15.28 -3.63 -25.46
C CYS A 299 15.88 -4.43 -26.65
N ALA A 300 15.63 -5.74 -26.71
CA ALA A 300 16.07 -6.59 -27.81
C ALA A 300 15.50 -6.19 -29.17
N THR A 301 14.38 -5.45 -29.22
CA THR A 301 13.82 -4.91 -30.48
C THR A 301 14.60 -3.71 -31.04
N ARG A 302 15.53 -3.15 -30.27
CA ARG A 302 16.32 -1.94 -30.57
C ARG A 302 15.47 -0.66 -30.75
N GLN A 303 14.19 -0.69 -30.42
CA GLN A 303 13.32 0.49 -30.50
C GLN A 303 13.78 1.61 -29.56
N LEU A 304 14.26 1.22 -28.36
CA LEU A 304 14.78 2.19 -27.39
C LEU A 304 16.03 2.92 -27.93
N ASN A 305 16.94 2.18 -28.58
CA ASN A 305 18.13 2.76 -29.21
C ASN A 305 17.76 3.77 -30.31
N ALA A 306 16.81 3.39 -31.17
CA ALA A 306 16.37 4.26 -32.27
C ALA A 306 15.70 5.54 -31.78
N ARG A 307 14.92 5.46 -30.69
CA ARG A 307 14.15 6.57 -30.11
C ARG A 307 14.88 7.31 -28.98
N LYS A 308 16.04 6.80 -28.55
CA LYS A 308 16.90 7.42 -27.53
C LYS A 308 16.20 7.63 -26.17
N PHE A 309 15.44 6.63 -25.69
CA PHE A 309 14.80 6.65 -24.39
C PHE A 309 14.95 5.31 -23.62
N THR A 310 14.59 5.30 -22.36
CA THR A 310 14.50 4.09 -21.53
C THR A 310 13.23 4.09 -20.66
N PHE A 311 12.92 2.95 -20.06
CA PHE A 311 11.74 2.80 -19.17
C PHE A 311 12.01 3.24 -17.72
N CYS A 312 13.27 3.46 -17.35
CA CYS A 312 13.68 3.62 -15.95
C CYS A 312 13.13 4.91 -15.33
N LEU A 313 13.32 6.05 -16.02
CA LEU A 313 12.84 7.34 -15.52
C LEU A 313 11.33 7.34 -15.29
N ALA A 314 10.54 6.87 -16.26
CA ALA A 314 9.10 6.80 -16.14
C ALA A 314 8.63 5.95 -14.96
N LYS A 315 9.31 4.84 -14.64
CA LYS A 315 9.01 4.02 -13.46
C LYS A 315 9.31 4.74 -12.16
N SER A 316 10.40 5.49 -12.11
CA SER A 316 10.72 6.34 -10.95
C SER A 316 9.63 7.39 -10.75
N ILE A 317 9.26 8.15 -11.80
CA ILE A 317 8.25 9.21 -11.70
C ILE A 317 6.85 8.63 -11.39
N LEU A 318 6.43 7.54 -12.01
CA LEU A 318 5.17 6.86 -11.64
C LEU A 318 5.14 6.48 -10.15
N THR A 319 6.26 5.97 -9.62
CA THR A 319 6.34 5.63 -8.19
C THR A 319 6.27 6.89 -7.32
N GLU A 320 6.85 8.00 -7.75
CA GLU A 320 6.75 9.31 -7.09
C GLU A 320 5.32 9.87 -7.12
N ASP A 321 4.56 9.59 -8.17
CA ASP A 321 3.12 9.91 -8.28
C ASP A 321 2.22 9.01 -7.41
N GLY A 322 2.81 8.11 -6.62
CA GLY A 322 2.06 7.15 -5.81
C GLY A 322 1.52 5.96 -6.61
N ILE A 323 2.06 5.69 -7.80
CA ILE A 323 1.68 4.58 -8.68
C ILE A 323 2.79 3.51 -8.63
N PRO A 324 2.56 2.31 -8.06
CA PRO A 324 3.58 1.28 -7.99
C PRO A 324 4.06 0.88 -9.39
N ALA A 325 5.35 1.10 -9.67
CA ALA A 325 5.95 0.74 -10.95
C ALA A 325 7.26 -0.02 -10.72
N ALA A 326 7.42 -1.15 -11.41
CA ALA A 326 8.58 -2.06 -11.26
C ALA A 326 9.28 -2.37 -12.57
N CYS A 327 10.53 -2.84 -12.48
CA CYS A 327 11.35 -3.19 -13.61
C CYS A 327 11.10 -4.60 -14.12
N ALA A 328 11.60 -4.89 -15.32
CA ALA A 328 11.76 -6.19 -15.92
C ALA A 328 10.50 -7.05 -16.06
N GLY A 329 9.30 -6.45 -16.04
CA GLY A 329 8.04 -7.22 -16.05
C GLY A 329 7.78 -7.96 -14.75
N ASP A 330 8.44 -7.58 -13.64
CA ASP A 330 8.30 -8.26 -12.37
C ASP A 330 7.06 -7.77 -11.60
N VAL A 331 6.02 -8.56 -11.66
CA VAL A 331 4.74 -8.30 -10.98
C VAL A 331 4.88 -8.44 -9.46
N GLY A 332 5.69 -9.39 -8.97
CA GLY A 332 5.98 -9.56 -7.55
C GLY A 332 6.59 -8.29 -6.94
N SER A 333 7.48 -7.64 -7.68
CA SER A 333 8.05 -6.35 -7.26
C SER A 333 7.03 -5.21 -7.28
N VAL A 334 6.04 -5.22 -8.20
CA VAL A 334 4.92 -4.25 -8.16
C VAL A 334 4.12 -4.40 -6.88
N ILE A 335 3.78 -5.65 -6.51
CA ILE A 335 3.05 -5.96 -5.27
C ILE A 335 3.89 -5.56 -4.05
N SER A 336 5.18 -5.91 -4.02
CA SER A 336 6.09 -5.52 -2.93
C SER A 336 6.16 -4.00 -2.75
N LYS A 337 6.28 -3.26 -3.87
CA LYS A 337 6.25 -1.79 -3.82
C LYS A 337 4.91 -1.27 -3.30
N ALA A 338 3.77 -1.82 -3.75
CA ALA A 338 2.45 -1.40 -3.27
C ALA A 338 2.28 -1.61 -1.76
N ILE A 339 2.76 -2.74 -1.21
CA ILE A 339 2.76 -3.00 0.24
C ILE A 339 3.61 -1.96 0.97
N LEU A 340 4.87 -1.76 0.53
CA LEU A 340 5.76 -0.77 1.16
C LEU A 340 5.19 0.64 1.10
N MET A 341 4.68 1.07 -0.06
CA MET A 341 4.07 2.39 -0.22
C MET A 341 2.88 2.60 0.73
N ALA A 342 2.03 1.57 0.88
CA ALA A 342 0.86 1.63 1.76
C ALA A 342 1.26 1.77 3.24
N VAL A 343 2.32 1.06 3.67
CA VAL A 343 2.78 1.03 5.07
C VAL A 343 3.65 2.24 5.40
N SER A 344 4.62 2.58 4.53
CA SER A 344 5.63 3.61 4.83
C SER A 344 5.26 5.02 4.39
N ASN A 345 4.25 5.18 3.53
CA ASN A 345 3.96 6.44 2.84
C ASN A 345 5.20 7.02 2.12
N ALA A 346 5.99 6.15 1.47
CA ALA A 346 7.20 6.50 0.74
C ALA A 346 7.22 5.86 -0.64
N ALA A 347 8.09 6.35 -1.52
CA ALA A 347 8.29 5.81 -2.87
C ALA A 347 9.47 4.82 -2.88
N PRO A 348 9.25 3.49 -2.90
CA PRO A 348 10.30 2.50 -2.73
C PRO A 348 11.30 2.47 -3.91
N TYR A 349 12.58 2.29 -3.58
CA TYR A 349 13.59 1.77 -4.50
C TYR A 349 13.39 0.26 -4.68
N MET A 350 13.85 -0.31 -5.78
CA MET A 350 13.89 -1.76 -5.98
C MET A 350 15.16 -2.18 -6.72
N GLY A 351 15.57 -3.43 -6.54
CA GLY A 351 16.70 -3.92 -7.32
C GLY A 351 17.06 -5.37 -7.08
N ASN A 352 18.06 -5.81 -7.88
CA ASN A 352 18.69 -7.10 -7.76
C ASN A 352 19.51 -7.15 -6.47
N THR A 353 19.08 -7.97 -5.53
CA THR A 353 19.66 -8.07 -4.21
C THR A 353 20.47 -9.35 -4.06
N LEU A 354 21.66 -9.24 -3.52
CA LEU A 354 22.57 -10.37 -3.31
C LEU A 354 23.50 -10.11 -2.12
N VAL A 355 23.99 -11.19 -1.51
CA VAL A 355 25.08 -11.11 -0.53
C VAL A 355 26.32 -10.56 -1.23
N TRP A 356 26.88 -9.49 -0.68
CA TRP A 356 28.03 -8.78 -1.28
C TRP A 356 29.32 -9.06 -0.53
N ASN A 357 29.32 -8.86 0.78
CA ASN A 357 30.46 -9.16 1.65
C ASN A 357 29.98 -10.00 2.86
N PRO A 358 30.12 -11.32 2.81
CA PRO A 358 29.65 -12.19 3.89
C PRO A 358 30.36 -11.98 5.23
N GLU A 359 31.63 -11.57 5.20
CA GLU A 359 32.43 -11.36 6.43
C GLU A 359 31.91 -10.16 7.24
N GLU A 360 31.41 -9.13 6.55
CA GLU A 360 30.84 -7.93 7.14
C GLU A 360 29.30 -7.98 7.28
N ASN A 361 28.69 -9.11 6.93
CA ASN A 361 27.22 -9.24 6.82
C ASN A 361 26.57 -8.22 5.87
N GLU A 362 27.23 -7.91 4.75
CA GLU A 362 26.79 -6.88 3.83
C GLU A 362 26.06 -7.49 2.62
N VAL A 363 24.94 -6.88 2.29
CA VAL A 363 24.07 -7.15 1.15
C VAL A 363 24.08 -5.94 0.23
N ARG A 364 23.88 -6.17 -1.07
CA ARG A 364 23.80 -5.10 -2.07
C ARG A 364 22.54 -5.24 -2.91
N THR A 365 21.80 -4.14 -3.07
CA THR A 365 20.66 -4.04 -3.98
C THR A 365 21.01 -3.07 -5.10
N LEU A 366 20.91 -3.50 -6.34
CA LEU A 366 21.28 -2.69 -7.49
C LEU A 366 20.20 -2.63 -8.56
N HIS A 367 19.89 -1.42 -9.03
CA HIS A 367 19.03 -1.11 -10.20
C HIS A 367 19.07 0.39 -10.53
N ASP A 368 18.34 0.82 -11.56
CA ASP A 368 18.32 2.22 -12.02
C ASP A 368 16.93 2.90 -11.87
N VAL A 369 16.26 2.64 -10.78
CA VAL A 369 14.93 3.19 -10.51
C VAL A 369 14.79 3.78 -9.09
N PRO A 370 15.78 4.57 -8.60
CA PRO A 370 15.59 5.31 -7.37
C PRO A 370 14.51 6.37 -7.57
N THR A 371 13.94 6.84 -6.47
CA THR A 371 12.94 7.90 -6.46
C THR A 371 13.36 9.03 -5.53
N ARG A 372 12.81 10.21 -5.73
CA ARG A 372 13.12 11.38 -4.87
C ARG A 372 12.41 11.33 -3.51
N TYR A 373 11.43 10.44 -3.35
CA TYR A 373 10.61 10.34 -2.12
C TYR A 373 10.80 9.01 -1.38
N MET A 374 11.99 8.41 -1.46
CA MET A 374 12.31 7.16 -0.74
C MET A 374 12.20 7.27 0.79
N LYS A 375 12.33 8.49 1.33
CA LYS A 375 12.20 8.79 2.78
C LYS A 375 10.78 9.20 3.20
N GLY A 376 9.84 9.35 2.25
CA GLY A 376 8.44 9.71 2.49
C GLY A 376 7.90 10.74 1.51
N TYR A 377 6.63 10.61 1.13
CA TYR A 377 5.93 11.59 0.30
C TYR A 377 5.70 12.93 1.01
N ASP A 378 5.74 12.95 2.33
CA ASP A 378 5.63 14.13 3.19
C ASP A 378 6.99 14.79 3.48
N LYS A 379 8.08 14.23 2.97
CA LYS A 379 9.45 14.72 3.15
C LYS A 379 9.90 15.52 1.93
N PRO A 380 10.91 16.39 2.09
CA PRO A 380 11.55 17.04 0.95
C PRO A 380 12.08 16.01 -0.07
N ALA A 381 11.97 16.35 -1.35
CA ALA A 381 12.55 15.53 -2.41
C ALA A 381 14.06 15.36 -2.22
N LEU A 382 14.54 14.14 -2.35
CA LEU A 382 15.98 13.83 -2.27
C LEU A 382 16.70 14.42 -3.49
N PRO A 383 17.91 14.96 -3.30
CA PRO A 383 18.70 15.51 -4.38
C PRO A 383 19.22 14.40 -5.30
N VAL A 384 18.77 14.40 -6.55
CA VAL A 384 19.16 13.40 -7.55
C VAL A 384 19.99 14.01 -8.66
N GLU A 385 20.79 13.19 -9.31
CA GLU A 385 21.47 13.51 -10.56
C GLU A 385 20.84 12.74 -11.72
N LEU A 386 20.98 13.25 -12.94
CA LEU A 386 20.52 12.62 -14.18
C LEU A 386 21.72 12.02 -14.91
N VAL A 387 21.66 10.73 -15.16
CA VAL A 387 22.72 9.98 -15.84
C VAL A 387 22.10 9.17 -16.97
N SER A 388 22.83 8.98 -18.08
CA SER A 388 22.35 8.14 -19.15
C SER A 388 22.22 6.67 -18.73
N PHE A 389 21.21 6.01 -19.25
CA PHE A 389 21.05 4.57 -19.06
C PHE A 389 22.13 3.78 -19.83
N ALA A 390 22.40 4.15 -21.05
CA ALA A 390 23.38 3.45 -21.90
C ALA A 390 24.72 4.18 -21.93
N MET A 391 25.80 3.41 -22.13
CA MET A 391 27.17 3.94 -22.21
C MET A 391 27.36 4.92 -23.37
N ASP A 392 26.60 4.77 -24.44
CA ASP A 392 26.61 5.67 -25.59
C ASP A 392 25.72 6.91 -25.40
N GLY A 393 25.16 7.11 -24.19
CA GLY A 393 24.58 8.34 -23.72
C GLY A 393 23.10 8.53 -24.04
N TRP A 394 22.31 7.49 -24.28
CA TRP A 394 20.87 7.60 -24.47
C TRP A 394 20.04 7.08 -23.29
N GLY A 395 18.81 7.58 -23.16
CA GLY A 395 17.89 7.29 -22.06
C GLY A 395 18.37 7.89 -20.74
N THR A 396 17.44 8.10 -19.81
CA THR A 396 17.70 8.79 -18.55
C THR A 396 17.37 7.92 -17.36
N THR A 397 18.23 7.98 -16.34
CA THR A 397 17.96 7.40 -15.01
C THR A 397 18.24 8.44 -13.94
N LEU A 398 17.50 8.35 -12.83
CA LEU A 398 17.82 9.09 -11.62
C LEU A 398 18.99 8.41 -10.91
N ARG A 399 19.82 9.22 -10.27
CA ARG A 399 20.92 8.76 -9.41
C ARG A 399 20.82 9.42 -8.06
N TYR A 400 20.86 8.60 -7.04
CA TYR A 400 20.92 9.04 -5.65
C TYR A 400 22.13 8.44 -4.96
N ASP A 401 22.90 9.30 -4.29
CA ASP A 401 24.09 8.85 -3.56
C ASP A 401 23.71 8.34 -2.18
N PHE A 402 23.51 7.03 -2.06
CA PHE A 402 23.20 6.38 -0.79
C PHE A 402 24.33 6.49 0.24
N ALA A 403 25.56 6.85 -0.16
CA ALA A 403 26.68 6.97 0.76
C ALA A 403 26.48 8.15 1.77
N GLN A 404 25.62 9.12 1.44
CA GLN A 404 25.29 10.21 2.37
C GLN A 404 24.36 9.77 3.51
N ASP A 405 23.78 8.57 3.41
CA ASP A 405 22.81 8.04 4.38
C ASP A 405 23.35 6.81 5.16
N VAL A 406 24.67 6.67 5.22
CA VAL A 406 25.30 5.60 6.01
C VAL A 406 24.84 5.67 7.47
N GLY A 407 24.41 4.51 8.00
CA GLY A 407 23.82 4.37 9.34
C GLY A 407 22.30 4.49 9.39
N GLU A 408 21.63 4.91 8.30
CA GLU A 408 20.16 4.91 8.27
C GLU A 408 19.59 3.49 8.09
N THR A 409 18.51 3.24 8.81
CA THR A 409 17.79 1.97 8.74
C THR A 409 16.93 1.91 7.47
N ILE A 410 16.87 0.74 6.86
CA ILE A 410 15.95 0.42 5.76
C ILE A 410 15.15 -0.85 6.05
N THR A 411 13.97 -0.94 5.45
CA THR A 411 13.22 -2.18 5.35
C THR A 411 13.12 -2.59 3.90
N ALA A 412 13.54 -3.83 3.59
CA ALA A 412 13.43 -4.42 2.27
C ALA A 412 12.52 -5.64 2.30
N ILE A 413 11.74 -5.85 1.23
CA ILE A 413 10.85 -7.02 1.11
C ILE A 413 10.91 -7.63 -0.28
N ASN A 414 10.62 -8.93 -0.34
CA ASN A 414 10.29 -9.63 -1.57
C ASN A 414 9.28 -10.75 -1.31
N LEU A 415 8.50 -11.10 -2.33
CA LEU A 415 7.50 -12.16 -2.30
C LEU A 415 8.01 -13.42 -3.00
N SER A 416 7.56 -14.58 -2.51
CA SER A 416 7.82 -15.84 -3.22
C SER A 416 7.06 -15.88 -4.56
N PRO A 417 7.56 -16.63 -5.57
CA PRO A 417 6.92 -16.73 -6.88
C PRO A 417 5.47 -17.22 -6.82
N ASP A 418 5.11 -18.03 -5.83
CA ASP A 418 3.77 -18.53 -5.60
C ASP A 418 2.88 -17.60 -4.75
N MET A 419 3.40 -16.42 -4.38
CA MET A 419 2.72 -15.43 -3.53
C MET A 419 2.22 -15.99 -2.19
N LYS A 420 2.96 -16.97 -1.62
CA LYS A 420 2.63 -17.59 -0.32
C LYS A 420 3.52 -17.14 0.82
N LYS A 421 4.70 -16.59 0.50
CA LYS A 421 5.70 -16.16 1.47
C LYS A 421 6.13 -14.73 1.18
N ILE A 422 6.47 -14.01 2.25
CA ILE A 422 7.13 -12.72 2.20
C ILE A 422 8.40 -12.77 3.03
N MET A 423 9.50 -12.29 2.46
CA MET A 423 10.73 -12.07 3.20
C MET A 423 10.83 -10.60 3.57
N ILE A 424 11.04 -10.33 4.85
CA ILE A 424 11.21 -9.00 5.43
C ILE A 424 12.65 -8.90 5.95
N VAL A 425 13.35 -7.90 5.49
CA VAL A 425 14.75 -7.65 5.83
C VAL A 425 14.87 -6.28 6.47
N LYS A 426 15.48 -6.24 7.65
CA LYS A 426 15.94 -4.99 8.26
C LYS A 426 17.42 -4.82 7.96
N GLY A 427 17.80 -3.66 7.44
CA GLY A 427 19.19 -3.33 7.13
C GLY A 427 19.61 -1.95 7.60
N GLU A 428 20.91 -1.73 7.67
CA GLU A 428 21.53 -0.43 7.92
C GLU A 428 22.44 -0.08 6.75
N ILE A 429 22.25 1.08 6.13
CA ILE A 429 23.03 1.50 4.95
C ILE A 429 24.50 1.61 5.30
N THR A 430 25.37 1.02 4.48
CA THR A 430 26.83 1.06 4.61
C THR A 430 27.51 1.80 3.47
N GLY A 431 26.84 2.03 2.34
CA GLY A 431 27.41 2.79 1.24
C GLY A 431 26.64 2.72 -0.06
N CYS A 432 27.29 3.27 -1.09
CA CYS A 432 26.77 3.34 -2.45
C CYS A 432 27.84 2.89 -3.45
N ASP A 433 27.45 2.11 -4.47
CA ASP A 433 28.34 1.76 -5.56
C ASP A 433 27.81 2.29 -6.88
N ASN A 434 28.73 2.57 -7.81
CA ASN A 434 28.40 2.93 -9.19
C ASN A 434 27.50 4.17 -9.33
N TYR A 435 27.61 5.12 -8.44
CA TYR A 435 26.72 6.28 -8.34
C TYR A 435 26.49 7.01 -9.67
N LEU A 436 27.54 7.33 -10.41
CA LEU A 436 27.45 8.03 -11.71
C LEU A 436 27.79 7.14 -12.91
N VAL A 437 27.91 5.84 -12.72
CA VAL A 437 28.22 4.93 -13.83
C VAL A 437 26.96 4.73 -14.67
N PRO A 438 27.01 4.98 -15.99
CA PRO A 438 25.92 4.58 -16.89
C PRO A 438 25.61 3.09 -16.78
N GLU A 439 24.46 2.69 -17.30
CA GLU A 439 23.90 1.34 -17.21
C GLU A 439 23.15 1.07 -15.88
N CYS A 440 22.45 -0.04 -15.80
CA CYS A 440 21.63 -0.45 -14.66
C CYS A 440 22.51 -0.98 -13.52
N LYS A 441 23.25 -0.08 -12.85
CA LYS A 441 24.29 -0.42 -11.90
C LYS A 441 24.28 0.34 -10.57
N LEU A 442 23.43 1.36 -10.39
CA LEU A 442 23.33 2.07 -9.11
C LEU A 442 23.02 1.08 -7.99
N ALA A 443 23.85 1.04 -6.97
CA ALA A 443 23.67 0.08 -5.88
C ALA A 443 23.72 0.75 -4.50
N VAL A 444 22.78 0.40 -3.64
CA VAL A 444 22.84 0.61 -2.21
C VAL A 444 23.41 -0.63 -1.53
N ARG A 445 24.39 -0.43 -0.64
CA ARG A 445 24.91 -1.46 0.26
C ARG A 445 24.33 -1.27 1.65
N TYR A 446 24.01 -2.37 2.30
CA TYR A 446 23.48 -2.34 3.67
C TYR A 446 23.85 -3.61 4.44
N LYS A 447 24.04 -3.46 5.74
CA LYS A 447 24.32 -4.55 6.66
C LYS A 447 23.02 -5.18 7.14
N VAL A 448 23.01 -6.52 7.18
CA VAL A 448 21.92 -7.32 7.76
C VAL A 448 22.45 -8.08 8.99
N ALA A 449 21.56 -8.72 9.73
CA ALA A 449 21.95 -9.44 10.94
C ALA A 449 22.87 -10.64 10.64
N ASP A 450 22.53 -11.43 9.62
CA ASP A 450 23.28 -12.63 9.20
C ASP A 450 23.04 -12.89 7.71
N THR A 451 24.08 -12.75 6.89
CA THR A 451 24.02 -12.99 5.44
C THR A 451 23.77 -14.46 5.08
N LYS A 452 24.18 -15.41 5.93
CA LYS A 452 23.88 -16.82 5.70
C LYS A 452 22.38 -17.08 5.84
N HIS A 453 21.78 -16.57 6.90
CA HIS A 453 20.32 -16.67 7.11
C HIS A 453 19.56 -15.92 6.01
N PHE A 454 20.01 -14.71 5.63
CA PHE A 454 19.47 -13.96 4.51
C PHE A 454 19.45 -14.83 3.23
N HIS A 455 20.55 -15.44 2.85
CA HIS A 455 20.64 -16.29 1.66
C HIS A 455 19.74 -17.53 1.76
N ASP A 456 19.65 -18.15 2.95
CA ASP A 456 18.79 -19.30 3.19
C ASP A 456 17.30 -18.96 3.05
N CYS A 457 16.88 -17.73 3.36
CA CYS A 457 15.53 -17.21 3.11
C CYS A 457 15.35 -16.76 1.65
N GLN A 458 16.33 -16.10 1.07
CA GLN A 458 16.29 -15.53 -0.28
C GLN A 458 15.98 -16.57 -1.36
N LYS A 459 16.44 -17.82 -1.20
CA LYS A 459 16.17 -18.92 -2.16
C LYS A 459 14.67 -19.18 -2.39
N TYR A 460 13.79 -18.74 -1.48
CA TYR A 460 12.35 -18.91 -1.62
C TYR A 460 11.65 -17.73 -2.31
N VAL A 461 12.27 -16.55 -2.30
CA VAL A 461 11.65 -15.32 -2.82
C VAL A 461 12.34 -14.74 -4.05
N GLY A 462 13.58 -15.18 -4.35
CA GLY A 462 14.36 -14.65 -5.47
C GLY A 462 15.14 -13.38 -5.11
N HIS A 463 15.48 -12.57 -6.11
CA HIS A 463 16.49 -11.52 -5.96
C HIS A 463 15.97 -10.08 -6.08
N HIS A 464 14.75 -9.86 -6.55
CA HIS A 464 14.19 -8.52 -6.72
C HIS A 464 13.52 -8.02 -5.44
N PHE A 465 14.26 -7.28 -4.61
CA PHE A 465 13.70 -6.66 -3.42
C PHE A 465 13.29 -5.22 -3.68
N ALA A 466 12.17 -4.81 -3.09
CA ALA A 466 11.82 -3.42 -2.94
C ALA A 466 12.20 -2.95 -1.53
N LEU A 467 12.68 -1.70 -1.38
CA LEU A 467 13.12 -1.16 -0.09
C LEU A 467 12.72 0.30 0.12
N VAL A 468 12.54 0.66 1.38
CA VAL A 468 12.27 2.02 1.88
C VAL A 468 13.14 2.32 3.09
N TYR A 469 13.34 3.60 3.39
CA TYR A 469 13.94 4.05 4.63
C TYR A 469 13.00 3.85 5.80
N GLY A 470 13.53 3.48 6.95
CA GLY A 470 12.79 3.24 8.18
C GLY A 470 12.62 1.75 8.53
N ASP A 471 12.09 1.50 9.72
CA ASP A 471 11.79 0.15 10.22
C ASP A 471 10.27 -0.08 10.22
N TYR A 472 9.81 -0.87 9.28
CA TYR A 472 8.40 -1.22 9.08
C TYR A 472 8.15 -2.73 9.19
N GLY A 473 9.12 -3.48 9.74
CA GLY A 473 9.08 -4.93 9.74
C GLY A 473 7.85 -5.51 10.42
N ASP A 474 7.40 -4.92 11.53
CA ASP A 474 6.24 -5.42 12.27
C ASP A 474 4.92 -5.08 11.55
N GLN A 475 4.75 -3.86 11.05
CA GLN A 475 3.55 -3.47 10.30
C GLN A 475 3.37 -4.31 9.02
N ILE A 476 4.49 -4.62 8.34
CA ILE A 476 4.46 -5.47 7.15
C ILE A 476 4.12 -6.92 7.53
N ALA A 477 4.63 -7.43 8.65
CA ALA A 477 4.31 -8.77 9.11
C ALA A 477 2.82 -8.91 9.46
N GLU A 478 2.25 -7.94 10.18
CA GLU A 478 0.81 -7.90 10.49
C GLU A 478 -0.05 -7.88 9.20
N ALA A 479 0.33 -7.06 8.23
CA ALA A 479 -0.35 -7.02 6.92
C ALA A 479 -0.20 -8.35 6.15
N ALA A 480 0.98 -8.96 6.19
CA ALA A 480 1.28 -10.23 5.54
C ALA A 480 0.46 -11.38 6.12
N GLU A 481 0.35 -11.47 7.44
CA GLU A 481 -0.49 -12.46 8.12
C GLU A 481 -1.96 -12.32 7.71
N ALA A 482 -2.48 -11.10 7.67
CA ALA A 482 -3.85 -10.82 7.23
C ALA A 482 -4.06 -11.14 5.73
N LEU A 483 -3.02 -11.06 4.91
CA LEU A 483 -3.00 -11.51 3.52
C LEU A 483 -2.82 -13.02 3.37
N GLY A 484 -2.60 -13.76 4.46
CA GLY A 484 -2.36 -15.20 4.45
C GLY A 484 -0.97 -15.59 3.94
N LEU A 485 0.02 -14.72 4.10
CA LEU A 485 1.40 -14.96 3.73
C LEU A 485 2.21 -15.51 4.92
N GLU A 486 3.07 -16.47 4.66
CA GLU A 486 4.09 -16.91 5.61
C GLU A 486 5.21 -15.86 5.68
N VAL A 487 5.49 -15.37 6.88
CA VAL A 487 6.51 -14.33 7.11
C VAL A 487 7.87 -14.96 7.38
N MET A 488 8.87 -14.59 6.62
CA MET A 488 10.29 -14.89 6.86
C MET A 488 11.01 -13.58 7.19
N ARG A 489 11.78 -13.55 8.27
CA ARG A 489 12.58 -12.38 8.68
C ARG A 489 14.07 -12.69 8.54
N ALA A 490 14.84 -11.74 8.02
CA ALA A 490 16.29 -11.85 7.90
C ALA A 490 17.02 -10.51 8.11
#